data_11088a15bd190f9bd907ae5a17fa214b
#
_entry.id   11088a15bd190f9bd907ae5a17fa214b
#
_cell.length_a   1.000
_cell.length_b   1.000
_cell.length_c   1.000
_cell.angle_alpha   90.00
_cell.angle_beta   90.00
_cell.angle_gamma   90.00
#
_symmetry.space_group_name_H-M   'P 1'
#
loop_
_entity.id
_entity.type
_entity.pdbx_description
1 polymer ?
#
loop_
_entity_poly.entity_id
_entity_poly.type
_entity_poly.pdbx_seq_one_letter_code
_entity_poly.pdbx_strand_id
1 'polypeptide(L)'
;MPDETRWTRIGELLRATKTKGKAAVWCVAGAGNGGISMAGHLGLMGFEVRLYNRTDERLNAVRWYGGVELEGVVEGFGPVAMATSSIGEAVRGADVIMIVTPSTAHRPLAEAMAPHLADGQLVVLNPGRTGGALEVSAVARRLAPEVLPVVVEAQTFIYASRATNRHKGHIFSIKNGVPASALPSHMTPDALGVLNVAFPAFTAGSNVLATSLENIGAVFHPALTLLSAGWIESTGGDFEYYLQGISPAVAKVLERVDDERLAVAGALGVRTVSAREWLYLAYDSHGDDLCSAIRDTSGYAGIKAPATIDHRYVWEDVPMSLVPMSSIGAMLGIPTPTIDMVIELARIMSGKDFRAAGRTVATLGIEGMSIEQIHRLVMEGEAERRAP
;
A
#
# COMPACT_ATOMS: atom_id res chain seq x y z
N MET A 1 -25.36 -20.35 -12.59
CA MET A 1 -25.01 -20.27 -11.14
C MET A 1 -23.52 -20.10 -11.06
N PRO A 2 -22.99 -19.02 -11.02
CA PRO A 2 -21.58 -19.21 -11.08
C PRO A 2 -20.78 -18.55 -9.99
N ASP A 3 -20.99 -17.32 -9.65
CA ASP A 3 -19.96 -16.66 -8.86
C ASP A 3 -20.27 -16.54 -7.35
N GLU A 4 -21.50 -16.47 -6.96
CA GLU A 4 -21.88 -16.52 -5.55
C GLU A 4 -21.43 -17.85 -4.89
N THR A 5 -21.53 -18.96 -5.63
CA THR A 5 -21.02 -20.27 -5.17
C THR A 5 -19.49 -20.29 -5.09
N ARG A 6 -18.80 -19.60 -6.01
CA ARG A 6 -17.35 -19.55 -6.04
C ARG A 6 -16.80 -18.70 -4.89
N TRP A 7 -17.34 -17.52 -4.63
CA TRP A 7 -16.96 -16.69 -3.49
C TRP A 7 -17.29 -17.35 -2.14
N THR A 8 -18.41 -18.08 -2.05
CA THR A 8 -18.73 -18.90 -0.86
C THR A 8 -17.61 -19.91 -0.59
N ARG A 9 -17.16 -20.64 -1.61
CA ARG A 9 -16.03 -21.57 -1.50
C ARG A 9 -14.73 -20.87 -1.09
N ILE A 10 -14.43 -19.69 -1.65
CA ILE A 10 -13.27 -18.91 -1.25
C ILE A 10 -13.34 -18.52 0.22
N GLY A 11 -14.49 -18.08 0.71
CA GLY A 11 -14.71 -17.80 2.13
C GLY A 11 -14.47 -19.04 3.03
N GLU A 12 -14.88 -20.22 2.59
CA GLU A 12 -14.59 -21.47 3.31
C GLU A 12 -13.08 -21.75 3.37
N LEU A 13 -12.35 -21.52 2.27
CA LEU A 13 -10.89 -21.70 2.23
C LEU A 13 -10.19 -20.70 3.17
N LEU A 14 -10.63 -19.44 3.22
CA LEU A 14 -10.07 -18.46 4.16
C LEU A 14 -10.35 -18.84 5.62
N ARG A 15 -11.56 -19.29 5.94
CA ARG A 15 -11.89 -19.78 7.29
C ARG A 15 -11.07 -21.01 7.66
N ALA A 16 -10.83 -21.92 6.71
CA ALA A 16 -9.92 -23.05 6.91
C ALA A 16 -8.49 -22.57 7.18
N THR A 17 -7.99 -21.61 6.43
CA THR A 17 -6.67 -20.98 6.66
C THR A 17 -6.59 -20.34 8.05
N LYS A 18 -7.61 -19.59 8.48
CA LYS A 18 -7.68 -19.06 9.85
C LYS A 18 -7.56 -20.19 10.89
N THR A 19 -8.24 -21.31 10.67
CA THR A 19 -8.22 -22.46 11.59
C THR A 19 -6.86 -23.14 11.65
N LYS A 20 -6.04 -23.08 10.58
CA LYS A 20 -4.65 -23.57 10.62
C LYS A 20 -3.82 -22.82 11.69
N GLY A 21 -4.18 -21.59 12.03
CA GLY A 21 -3.45 -20.81 13.00
C GLY A 21 -1.97 -20.68 12.60
N LYS A 22 -1.07 -21.11 13.47
CA LYS A 22 0.39 -21.05 13.22
C LYS A 22 0.88 -22.02 12.12
N ALA A 23 0.08 -22.98 11.68
CA ALA A 23 0.41 -23.85 10.56
C ALA A 23 0.14 -23.20 9.19
N ALA A 24 -0.42 -21.98 9.14
CA ALA A 24 -0.55 -21.22 7.91
C ALA A 24 0.83 -20.77 7.39
N VAL A 25 1.03 -20.91 6.07
CA VAL A 25 2.28 -20.55 5.39
C VAL A 25 2.21 -19.12 4.90
N TRP A 26 3.19 -18.31 5.27
CA TRP A 26 3.28 -16.90 4.93
C TRP A 26 4.42 -16.63 3.94
N CYS A 27 4.09 -16.04 2.80
CA CYS A 27 5.08 -15.48 1.89
C CYS A 27 5.21 -13.98 2.15
N VAL A 28 6.43 -13.50 2.39
CA VAL A 28 6.74 -12.06 2.43
C VAL A 28 7.46 -11.70 1.14
N ALA A 29 6.81 -10.96 0.27
CA ALA A 29 7.35 -10.52 -1.01
C ALA A 29 7.98 -9.14 -0.88
N GLY A 30 9.31 -9.10 -0.86
CA GLY A 30 10.17 -7.93 -0.70
C GLY A 30 11.09 -8.03 0.51
N ALA A 31 12.40 -8.00 0.30
CA ALA A 31 13.42 -8.00 1.36
C ALA A 31 14.01 -6.58 1.59
N GLY A 32 13.13 -5.58 1.59
CA GLY A 32 13.45 -4.21 2.00
C GLY A 32 13.31 -4.02 3.51
N ASN A 33 13.32 -2.74 3.95
CA ASN A 33 13.20 -2.39 5.37
C ASN A 33 12.00 -3.06 6.05
N GLY A 34 10.82 -2.94 5.44
CA GLY A 34 9.59 -3.52 5.99
C GLY A 34 9.53 -5.03 5.89
N GLY A 35 9.97 -5.60 4.75
CA GLY A 35 9.87 -7.04 4.51
C GLY A 35 10.80 -7.87 5.38
N ILE A 36 12.02 -7.40 5.64
CA ILE A 36 12.94 -8.03 6.60
C ILE A 36 12.30 -8.05 8.00
N SER A 37 11.81 -6.90 8.47
CA SER A 37 11.14 -6.81 9.77
C SER A 37 9.91 -7.73 9.87
N MET A 38 9.10 -7.78 8.81
CA MET A 38 7.90 -8.61 8.78
C MET A 38 8.22 -10.10 8.74
N ALA A 39 9.19 -10.52 7.93
CA ALA A 39 9.62 -11.93 7.87
C ALA A 39 10.16 -12.41 9.21
N GLY A 40 11.00 -11.61 9.88
CA GLY A 40 11.49 -11.91 11.21
C GLY A 40 10.38 -11.99 12.25
N HIS A 41 9.44 -11.04 12.24
CA HIS A 41 8.33 -11.03 13.20
C HIS A 41 7.40 -12.25 13.04
N LEU A 42 7.03 -12.59 11.81
CA LEU A 42 6.24 -13.79 11.53
C LEU A 42 6.97 -15.07 11.97
N GLY A 43 8.27 -15.19 11.67
CA GLY A 43 9.09 -16.33 12.11
C GLY A 43 9.19 -16.42 13.63
N LEU A 44 9.39 -15.30 14.33
CA LEU A 44 9.43 -15.24 15.78
C LEU A 44 8.07 -15.65 16.41
N MET A 45 6.97 -15.33 15.77
CA MET A 45 5.64 -15.78 16.17
C MET A 45 5.40 -17.29 15.91
N GLY A 46 6.30 -17.96 15.18
CA GLY A 46 6.27 -19.39 14.90
C GLY A 46 5.51 -19.79 13.65
N PHE A 47 5.33 -18.91 12.70
CA PHE A 47 4.78 -19.22 11.37
C PHE A 47 5.87 -19.78 10.44
N GLU A 48 5.47 -20.61 9.46
CA GLU A 48 6.32 -20.94 8.33
C GLU A 48 6.42 -19.72 7.41
N VAL A 49 7.64 -19.16 7.28
CA VAL A 49 7.88 -17.94 6.51
C VAL A 49 8.72 -18.22 5.28
N ARG A 50 8.24 -17.77 4.13
CA ARG A 50 8.97 -17.73 2.87
C ARG A 50 9.25 -16.27 2.50
N LEU A 51 10.53 -15.91 2.41
CA LEU A 51 10.94 -14.56 2.03
C LEU A 51 11.33 -14.55 0.55
N TYR A 52 10.65 -13.75 -0.23
CA TYR A 52 10.98 -13.51 -1.64
C TYR A 52 11.64 -12.15 -1.84
N ASN A 53 12.64 -12.12 -2.70
CA ASN A 53 13.15 -10.87 -3.28
C ASN A 53 13.65 -11.13 -4.69
N ARG A 54 13.45 -10.16 -5.60
CA ARG A 54 13.83 -10.27 -7.01
C ARG A 54 15.31 -10.63 -7.24
N THR A 55 16.19 -10.24 -6.32
CA THR A 55 17.64 -10.48 -6.40
C THR A 55 18.12 -11.24 -5.17
N ASP A 56 19.04 -12.20 -5.38
CA ASP A 56 19.62 -13.04 -4.33
C ASP A 56 20.48 -12.25 -3.34
N GLU A 57 21.09 -11.17 -3.80
CA GLU A 57 21.99 -10.36 -2.97
C GLU A 57 21.37 -9.93 -1.63
N ARG A 58 20.07 -9.64 -1.62
CA ARG A 58 19.36 -9.27 -0.39
C ARG A 58 18.99 -10.48 0.48
N LEU A 59 18.98 -11.67 -0.08
CA LEU A 59 18.57 -12.90 0.58
C LEU A 59 19.73 -13.67 1.19
N ASN A 60 20.95 -13.47 0.68
CA ASN A 60 22.12 -14.27 1.09
C ASN A 60 22.39 -14.28 2.59
N ALA A 61 22.26 -13.12 3.25
CA ALA A 61 22.42 -13.05 4.70
C ALA A 61 21.30 -13.81 5.44
N VAL A 62 20.06 -13.68 5.02
CA VAL A 62 18.93 -14.42 5.62
C VAL A 62 19.10 -15.91 5.44
N ARG A 63 19.56 -16.38 4.26
CA ARG A 63 19.88 -17.79 4.02
C ARG A 63 21.00 -18.30 4.92
N TRP A 64 22.07 -17.51 5.06
CA TRP A 64 23.24 -17.88 5.86
C TRP A 64 22.91 -18.01 7.35
N TYR A 65 22.14 -17.08 7.90
CA TYR A 65 21.76 -17.10 9.31
C TYR A 65 20.51 -17.95 9.59
N GLY A 66 19.77 -18.37 8.58
CA GLY A 66 18.53 -19.13 8.71
C GLY A 66 17.33 -18.29 9.15
N GLY A 67 17.45 -16.96 9.14
CA GLY A 67 16.37 -16.06 9.58
C GLY A 67 16.80 -14.62 9.77
N VAL A 68 15.99 -13.90 10.53
CA VAL A 68 16.12 -12.46 10.77
C VAL A 68 16.19 -12.17 12.28
N GLU A 69 17.17 -11.40 12.67
CA GLU A 69 17.29 -10.84 14.03
C GLU A 69 16.47 -9.54 14.12
N LEU A 70 15.68 -9.39 15.16
CA LEU A 70 14.84 -8.22 15.41
C LEU A 70 15.27 -7.49 16.66
N GLU A 71 15.18 -6.16 16.59
CA GLU A 71 15.43 -5.20 17.66
C GLU A 71 14.29 -4.19 17.77
N GLY A 72 14.14 -3.56 18.93
CA GLY A 72 13.16 -2.51 19.20
C GLY A 72 11.95 -3.04 19.97
N VAL A 73 10.72 -2.68 19.56
CA VAL A 73 9.51 -3.11 20.29
C VAL A 73 9.21 -4.61 20.14
N VAL A 74 9.90 -5.27 19.22
CA VAL A 74 9.91 -6.74 19.05
C VAL A 74 11.38 -7.15 18.98
N GLU A 75 11.81 -8.04 19.89
CA GLU A 75 13.18 -8.52 19.98
C GLU A 75 13.25 -10.03 19.84
N GLY A 76 14.28 -10.54 19.19
CA GLY A 76 14.56 -11.96 19.06
C GLY A 76 14.94 -12.38 17.65
N PHE A 77 15.05 -13.71 17.45
CA PHE A 77 15.39 -14.31 16.16
C PHE A 77 14.16 -14.99 15.56
N GLY A 78 13.75 -14.53 14.37
CA GLY A 78 12.67 -15.14 13.60
C GLY A 78 13.22 -16.03 12.49
N PRO A 79 13.02 -17.36 12.56
CA PRO A 79 13.45 -18.26 11.51
C PRO A 79 12.70 -18.01 10.20
N VAL A 80 13.39 -18.15 9.07
CA VAL A 80 12.83 -18.07 7.73
C VAL A 80 13.02 -19.42 7.05
N ALA A 81 11.92 -20.14 6.80
CA ALA A 81 11.96 -21.50 6.25
C ALA A 81 12.51 -21.54 4.82
N MET A 82 12.26 -20.49 4.04
CA MET A 82 12.76 -20.37 2.68
C MET A 82 13.06 -18.89 2.36
N ALA A 83 14.23 -18.63 1.78
CA ALA A 83 14.55 -17.31 1.20
C ALA A 83 14.96 -17.52 -0.26
N THR A 84 14.12 -17.07 -1.22
CA THR A 84 14.25 -17.42 -2.64
C THR A 84 14.05 -16.20 -3.55
N SER A 85 14.72 -16.20 -4.70
CA SER A 85 14.49 -15.27 -5.80
C SER A 85 13.51 -15.84 -6.87
N SER A 86 13.00 -17.06 -6.65
CA SER A 86 11.94 -17.66 -7.44
C SER A 86 10.57 -17.33 -6.85
N ILE A 87 9.80 -16.45 -7.54
CA ILE A 87 8.45 -16.09 -7.07
C ILE A 87 7.52 -17.31 -7.01
N GLY A 88 7.67 -18.25 -7.96
CA GLY A 88 6.88 -19.46 -7.98
C GLY A 88 7.11 -20.36 -6.78
N GLU A 89 8.35 -20.48 -6.27
CA GLU A 89 8.66 -21.23 -5.05
C GLU A 89 8.08 -20.55 -3.81
N ALA A 90 8.15 -19.23 -3.75
CA ALA A 90 7.65 -18.47 -2.62
C ALA A 90 6.11 -18.53 -2.50
N VAL A 91 5.41 -18.45 -3.64
CA VAL A 91 3.94 -18.28 -3.70
C VAL A 91 3.17 -19.61 -3.70
N ARG A 92 3.67 -20.67 -4.37
CA ARG A 92 2.95 -21.94 -4.43
C ARG A 92 2.74 -22.54 -3.06
N GLY A 93 1.47 -22.74 -2.69
CA GLY A 93 1.09 -23.31 -1.38
C GLY A 93 1.27 -22.36 -0.19
N ALA A 94 1.62 -21.09 -0.41
CA ALA A 94 1.48 -20.08 0.63
C ALA A 94 0.00 -19.75 0.84
N ASP A 95 -0.43 -19.63 2.08
CA ASP A 95 -1.80 -19.24 2.42
C ASP A 95 -1.98 -17.70 2.34
N VAL A 96 -0.95 -16.98 2.79
CA VAL A 96 -0.93 -15.50 2.81
C VAL A 96 0.33 -14.99 2.12
N ILE A 97 0.15 -14.06 1.20
CA ILE A 97 1.22 -13.41 0.43
C ILE A 97 1.22 -11.92 0.81
N MET A 98 2.16 -11.53 1.68
CA MET A 98 2.33 -10.15 2.12
C MET A 98 3.25 -9.42 1.14
N ILE A 99 2.72 -8.51 0.35
CA ILE A 99 3.52 -7.66 -0.55
C ILE A 99 4.02 -6.46 0.24
N VAL A 100 5.33 -6.42 0.47
CA VAL A 100 6.03 -5.39 1.24
C VAL A 100 7.12 -4.75 0.39
N THR A 101 6.69 -4.23 -0.74
CA THR A 101 7.55 -3.54 -1.72
C THR A 101 7.04 -2.10 -1.92
N PRO A 102 7.85 -1.22 -2.50
CA PRO A 102 7.31 0.01 -3.08
C PRO A 102 6.20 -0.30 -4.09
N SER A 103 5.19 0.55 -4.14
CA SER A 103 4.00 0.32 -4.98
C SER A 103 4.29 0.30 -6.48
N THR A 104 5.39 0.88 -6.92
CA THR A 104 5.91 0.75 -8.29
C THR A 104 6.27 -0.69 -8.69
N ALA A 105 6.48 -1.57 -7.71
CA ALA A 105 6.76 -2.98 -7.93
C ALA A 105 5.50 -3.87 -7.90
N HIS A 106 4.32 -3.35 -7.57
CA HIS A 106 3.11 -4.17 -7.40
C HIS A 106 2.69 -4.85 -8.70
N ARG A 107 2.63 -4.11 -9.82
CA ARG A 107 2.26 -4.68 -11.12
C ARG A 107 3.24 -5.75 -11.60
N PRO A 108 4.57 -5.47 -11.73
CA PRO A 108 5.52 -6.51 -12.15
C PRO A 108 5.51 -7.73 -11.22
N LEU A 109 5.29 -7.53 -9.92
CA LEU A 109 5.19 -8.64 -8.97
C LEU A 109 3.90 -9.44 -9.17
N ALA A 110 2.77 -8.76 -9.38
CA ALA A 110 1.49 -9.40 -9.69
C ALA A 110 1.57 -10.22 -10.99
N GLU A 111 2.20 -9.68 -12.04
CA GLU A 111 2.42 -10.37 -13.31
C GLU A 111 3.29 -11.63 -13.12
N ALA A 112 4.35 -11.53 -12.33
CA ALA A 112 5.24 -12.66 -12.07
C ALA A 112 4.57 -13.74 -11.20
N MET A 113 3.72 -13.38 -10.23
CA MET A 113 3.10 -14.37 -9.35
C MET A 113 1.79 -14.95 -9.88
N ALA A 114 1.07 -14.27 -10.79
CA ALA A 114 -0.23 -14.70 -11.30
C ALA A 114 -0.25 -16.17 -11.78
N PRO A 115 0.75 -16.70 -12.55
CA PRO A 115 0.75 -18.10 -12.98
C PRO A 115 0.92 -19.12 -11.83
N HIS A 116 1.17 -18.66 -10.62
CA HIS A 116 1.46 -19.49 -9.45
C HIS A 116 0.42 -19.35 -8.36
N LEU A 117 -0.56 -18.47 -8.53
CA LEU A 117 -1.65 -18.27 -7.59
C LEU A 117 -2.63 -19.45 -7.60
N ALA A 118 -3.36 -19.60 -6.52
CA ALA A 118 -4.43 -20.59 -6.35
C ALA A 118 -5.64 -19.95 -5.65
N ASP A 119 -6.82 -20.56 -5.82
CA ASP A 119 -8.03 -20.16 -5.13
C ASP A 119 -7.83 -20.12 -3.61
N GLY A 120 -8.36 -19.08 -2.97
CA GLY A 120 -8.31 -18.91 -1.51
C GLY A 120 -6.98 -18.39 -0.96
N GLN A 121 -5.98 -18.13 -1.79
CA GLN A 121 -4.81 -17.39 -1.35
C GLN A 121 -5.15 -15.93 -1.07
N LEU A 122 -4.62 -15.41 0.03
CA LEU A 122 -4.77 -14.03 0.44
C LEU A 122 -3.56 -13.22 0.00
N VAL A 123 -3.73 -12.28 -0.93
CA VAL A 123 -2.70 -11.37 -1.41
C VAL A 123 -2.88 -10.03 -0.74
N VAL A 124 -1.92 -9.60 0.08
CA VAL A 124 -2.04 -8.42 0.93
C VAL A 124 -1.02 -7.36 0.54
N LEU A 125 -1.50 -6.23 0.08
CA LEU A 125 -0.69 -5.05 -0.21
C LEU A 125 -0.49 -4.24 1.08
N ASN A 126 0.71 -4.18 1.57
CA ASN A 126 1.03 -3.52 2.84
C ASN A 126 2.17 -2.50 2.69
N PRO A 127 1.83 -1.25 2.27
CA PRO A 127 0.52 -0.71 1.87
C PRO A 127 0.21 -0.86 0.38
N GLY A 128 -1.08 -0.61 -0.02
CA GLY A 128 -1.50 -0.63 -1.41
C GLY A 128 -1.27 0.68 -2.18
N ARG A 129 -1.22 1.82 -1.52
CA ARG A 129 -1.32 3.15 -2.13
C ARG A 129 -2.65 3.33 -2.89
N THR A 130 -2.75 4.26 -3.83
CA THR A 130 -4.01 4.49 -4.54
C THR A 130 -4.23 3.47 -5.64
N GLY A 131 -5.27 2.64 -5.50
CA GLY A 131 -5.69 1.66 -6.50
C GLY A 131 -4.85 0.39 -6.56
N GLY A 132 -4.03 0.09 -5.54
CA GLY A 132 -3.17 -1.09 -5.56
C GLY A 132 -3.92 -2.40 -5.70
N ALA A 133 -4.98 -2.59 -4.92
CA ALA A 133 -5.80 -3.80 -5.00
C ALA A 133 -6.51 -3.94 -6.34
N LEU A 134 -6.99 -2.84 -6.92
CA LEU A 134 -7.60 -2.84 -8.25
C LEU A 134 -6.59 -3.29 -9.32
N GLU A 135 -5.39 -2.70 -9.33
CA GLU A 135 -4.34 -3.05 -10.30
C GLU A 135 -3.93 -4.52 -10.18
N VAL A 136 -3.63 -5.00 -8.96
CA VAL A 136 -3.23 -6.40 -8.74
C VAL A 136 -4.34 -7.38 -9.11
N SER A 137 -5.59 -7.06 -8.76
CA SER A 137 -6.74 -7.87 -9.15
C SER A 137 -6.98 -7.86 -10.67
N ALA A 138 -6.80 -6.72 -11.35
CA ALA A 138 -6.90 -6.64 -12.80
C ALA A 138 -5.84 -7.49 -13.51
N VAL A 139 -4.60 -7.48 -13.00
CA VAL A 139 -3.51 -8.35 -13.50
C VAL A 139 -3.84 -9.82 -13.27
N ALA A 140 -4.27 -10.21 -12.07
CA ALA A 140 -4.62 -11.59 -11.75
C ALA A 140 -5.75 -12.11 -12.66
N ARG A 141 -6.82 -11.34 -12.83
CA ARG A 141 -7.93 -11.68 -13.73
C ARG A 141 -7.51 -11.86 -15.19
N ARG A 142 -6.56 -11.05 -15.65
CA ARG A 142 -6.05 -11.13 -17.02
C ARG A 142 -5.14 -12.33 -17.26
N LEU A 143 -4.25 -12.66 -16.30
CA LEU A 143 -3.18 -13.65 -16.49
C LEU A 143 -3.49 -15.01 -15.87
N ALA A 144 -4.43 -15.07 -14.93
CA ALA A 144 -4.88 -16.30 -14.27
C ALA A 144 -6.42 -16.27 -14.07
N PRO A 145 -7.23 -16.22 -15.17
CA PRO A 145 -8.68 -16.05 -15.09
C PRO A 145 -9.40 -17.19 -14.35
N GLU A 146 -8.75 -18.34 -14.26
CA GLU A 146 -9.27 -19.52 -13.54
C GLU A 146 -9.20 -19.37 -12.02
N VAL A 147 -8.39 -18.43 -11.53
CA VAL A 147 -8.08 -18.28 -10.10
C VAL A 147 -8.74 -17.03 -9.55
N LEU A 148 -9.28 -17.14 -8.33
CA LEU A 148 -9.81 -16.00 -7.57
C LEU A 148 -8.97 -15.78 -6.29
N PRO A 149 -7.84 -15.07 -6.35
CA PRO A 149 -7.18 -14.63 -5.15
C PRO A 149 -8.02 -13.52 -4.49
N VAL A 150 -8.03 -13.48 -3.17
CA VAL A 150 -8.58 -12.34 -2.43
C VAL A 150 -7.46 -11.32 -2.25
N VAL A 151 -7.62 -10.15 -2.86
CA VAL A 151 -6.62 -9.08 -2.75
C VAL A 151 -7.03 -8.11 -1.64
N VAL A 152 -6.17 -7.92 -0.66
CA VAL A 152 -6.39 -6.99 0.46
C VAL A 152 -5.49 -5.78 0.30
N GLU A 153 -6.04 -4.61 0.51
CA GLU A 153 -5.30 -3.36 0.54
C GLU A 153 -5.30 -2.78 1.95
N ALA A 154 -4.11 -2.68 2.55
CA ALA A 154 -3.91 -1.91 3.77
C ALA A 154 -3.65 -0.44 3.43
N GLN A 155 -4.31 0.48 4.13
CA GLN A 155 -4.18 1.92 3.96
C GLN A 155 -2.72 2.40 4.13
N THR A 156 -2.00 1.80 5.08
CA THR A 156 -0.62 2.15 5.39
C THR A 156 0.16 0.90 5.80
N PHE A 157 1.49 1.00 5.80
CA PHE A 157 2.35 -0.06 6.34
C PHE A 157 2.17 -0.19 7.86
N ILE A 158 2.08 -1.44 8.34
CA ILE A 158 1.75 -1.72 9.75
C ILE A 158 2.85 -1.30 10.74
N TYR A 159 4.10 -1.23 10.29
CA TYR A 159 5.23 -0.87 11.14
C TYR A 159 5.79 0.53 10.85
N ALA A 160 6.43 1.13 11.87
CA ALA A 160 7.57 1.99 11.67
C ALA A 160 8.81 1.13 11.88
N SER A 161 9.57 0.83 10.82
CA SER A 161 10.71 -0.10 10.87
C SER A 161 11.81 0.26 9.88
N ARG A 162 13.02 -0.21 10.18
CA ARG A 162 14.19 -0.08 9.31
C ARG A 162 15.03 -1.36 9.35
N ALA A 163 15.52 -1.80 8.20
CA ALA A 163 16.56 -2.81 8.17
C ALA A 163 17.91 -2.16 8.54
N THR A 164 18.50 -2.59 9.64
CA THR A 164 19.83 -2.15 10.08
C THR A 164 20.92 -2.94 9.39
N ASN A 165 20.59 -4.14 8.92
CA ASN A 165 21.45 -4.98 8.08
C ASN A 165 20.55 -5.88 7.20
N ARG A 166 21.12 -6.69 6.29
CA ARG A 166 20.41 -7.58 5.37
C ARG A 166 19.63 -8.73 6.06
N HIS A 167 19.96 -9.05 7.32
CA HIS A 167 19.26 -10.02 8.16
C HIS A 167 18.86 -9.47 9.53
N LYS A 168 18.91 -8.13 9.70
CA LYS A 168 18.52 -7.46 10.95
C LYS A 168 17.50 -6.38 10.67
N GLY A 169 16.42 -6.37 11.44
CA GLY A 169 15.34 -5.39 11.39
C GLY A 169 15.16 -4.71 12.74
N HIS A 170 14.99 -3.39 12.73
CA HIS A 170 14.58 -2.63 13.91
C HIS A 170 13.12 -2.19 13.71
N ILE A 171 12.24 -2.60 14.62
CA ILE A 171 10.84 -2.18 14.67
C ILE A 171 10.69 -1.12 15.75
N PHE A 172 10.53 0.14 15.34
CA PHE A 172 10.34 1.26 16.24
C PHE A 172 8.96 1.26 16.90
N SER A 173 7.93 0.89 16.11
CA SER A 173 6.56 0.77 16.60
C SER A 173 5.71 -0.10 15.67
N ILE A 174 4.67 -0.70 16.24
CA ILE A 174 3.56 -1.34 15.52
C ILE A 174 2.35 -0.39 15.67
N LYS A 175 1.67 -0.11 14.57
CA LYS A 175 0.49 0.77 14.60
C LYS A 175 -0.67 0.11 15.35
N ASN A 176 -1.44 0.89 16.09
CA ASN A 176 -2.57 0.40 16.88
C ASN A 176 -3.79 0.01 16.03
N GLY A 177 -3.94 0.63 14.85
CA GLY A 177 -5.03 0.35 13.91
C GLY A 177 -4.61 0.70 12.49
N VAL A 178 -4.81 -0.24 11.57
CA VAL A 178 -4.55 -0.06 10.14
C VAL A 178 -5.78 -0.53 9.37
N PRO A 179 -6.59 0.37 8.82
CA PRO A 179 -7.70 0.00 7.95
C PRO A 179 -7.21 -0.83 6.77
N ALA A 180 -7.88 -1.96 6.55
CA ALA A 180 -7.62 -2.85 5.43
C ALA A 180 -8.94 -3.36 4.86
N SER A 181 -9.01 -3.45 3.54
CA SER A 181 -10.20 -3.93 2.84
C SER A 181 -9.84 -4.94 1.79
N ALA A 182 -10.67 -5.96 1.64
CA ALA A 182 -10.56 -6.94 0.58
C ALA A 182 -11.23 -6.44 -0.72
N LEU A 183 -10.78 -6.96 -1.82
CA LEU A 183 -11.44 -6.94 -3.12
C LEU A 183 -11.77 -8.39 -3.51
N PRO A 184 -13.05 -8.77 -3.50
CA PRO A 184 -14.23 -7.96 -3.19
C PRO A 184 -14.42 -7.68 -1.70
N SER A 185 -15.14 -6.58 -1.39
CA SER A 185 -15.28 -6.07 -0.01
C SER A 185 -16.03 -7.00 0.94
N HIS A 186 -16.98 -7.79 0.45
CA HIS A 186 -17.71 -8.76 1.27
C HIS A 186 -16.79 -9.85 1.85
N MET A 187 -15.59 -10.04 1.28
CA MET A 187 -14.58 -10.97 1.79
C MET A 187 -13.71 -10.36 2.92
N THR A 188 -13.87 -9.07 3.23
CA THR A 188 -13.06 -8.39 4.27
C THR A 188 -13.12 -9.09 5.63
N PRO A 189 -14.28 -9.55 6.16
CA PRO A 189 -14.32 -10.22 7.45
C PRO A 189 -13.51 -11.53 7.48
N ASP A 190 -13.61 -12.36 6.45
CA ASP A 190 -12.87 -13.61 6.37
C ASP A 190 -11.36 -13.36 6.17
N ALA A 191 -11.00 -12.39 5.33
CA ALA A 191 -9.62 -11.98 5.10
C ALA A 191 -8.95 -11.43 6.38
N LEU A 192 -9.62 -10.53 7.09
CA LEU A 192 -9.13 -10.03 8.39
C LEU A 192 -9.10 -11.13 9.45
N GLY A 193 -10.03 -12.08 9.39
CA GLY A 193 -10.00 -13.25 10.24
C GLY A 193 -8.70 -14.06 10.10
N VAL A 194 -8.13 -14.13 8.90
CA VAL A 194 -6.81 -14.75 8.62
C VAL A 194 -5.68 -13.84 9.10
N LEU A 195 -5.69 -12.58 8.70
CA LEU A 195 -4.60 -11.63 9.01
C LEU A 195 -4.42 -11.41 10.50
N ASN A 196 -5.51 -11.31 11.25
CA ASN A 196 -5.49 -11.01 12.68
C ASN A 196 -4.99 -12.16 13.55
N VAL A 197 -4.76 -13.35 12.97
CA VAL A 197 -4.02 -14.43 13.66
C VAL A 197 -2.57 -13.98 13.96
N ALA A 198 -1.97 -13.20 13.05
CA ALA A 198 -0.62 -12.66 13.20
C ALA A 198 -0.62 -11.17 13.56
N PHE A 199 -1.50 -10.38 12.98
CA PHE A 199 -1.49 -8.92 13.05
C PHE A 199 -2.86 -8.36 13.45
N PRO A 200 -3.22 -8.37 14.73
CA PRO A 200 -4.52 -7.90 15.23
C PRO A 200 -4.76 -6.39 15.02
N ALA A 201 -3.75 -5.65 14.62
CA ALA A 201 -3.85 -4.23 14.30
C ALA A 201 -4.56 -3.94 12.97
N PHE A 202 -4.79 -4.93 12.10
CA PHE A 202 -5.61 -4.70 10.91
C PHE A 202 -7.10 -4.61 11.29
N THR A 203 -7.71 -3.50 10.92
CA THR A 203 -9.13 -3.19 11.15
C THR A 203 -9.89 -3.12 9.84
N ALA A 204 -11.21 -3.33 9.88
CA ALA A 204 -12.00 -3.30 8.66
C ALA A 204 -12.12 -1.88 8.10
N GLY A 205 -11.63 -1.67 6.88
CA GLY A 205 -11.99 -0.53 6.04
C GLY A 205 -13.30 -0.79 5.31
N SER A 206 -13.97 0.25 4.83
CA SER A 206 -15.27 0.10 4.16
C SER A 206 -15.14 -0.65 2.82
N ASN A 207 -14.15 -0.31 2.01
CA ASN A 207 -13.79 -0.96 0.74
C ASN A 207 -12.44 -0.45 0.24
N VAL A 208 -11.92 -1.04 -0.85
CA VAL A 208 -10.61 -0.67 -1.39
C VAL A 208 -10.57 0.72 -2.02
N LEU A 209 -11.68 1.33 -2.40
CA LEU A 209 -11.69 2.73 -2.84
C LEU A 209 -11.42 3.67 -1.66
N ALA A 210 -11.95 3.36 -0.48
CA ALA A 210 -11.70 4.14 0.73
C ALA A 210 -10.24 4.02 1.16
N THR A 211 -9.69 2.80 1.29
CA THR A 211 -8.28 2.62 1.67
C THR A 211 -7.31 3.27 0.69
N SER A 212 -7.65 3.25 -0.62
CA SER A 212 -6.89 3.90 -1.69
C SER A 212 -6.90 5.43 -1.60
N LEU A 213 -8.08 6.03 -1.33
CA LEU A 213 -8.25 7.48 -1.34
C LEU A 213 -7.95 8.13 0.02
N GLU A 214 -7.81 7.36 1.08
CA GLU A 214 -7.28 7.80 2.38
C GLU A 214 -5.73 7.84 2.43
N ASN A 215 -5.08 7.78 1.29
CA ASN A 215 -3.62 7.86 1.19
C ASN A 215 -3.13 9.31 1.38
N ILE A 216 -3.03 9.76 2.63
CA ILE A 216 -2.59 11.11 2.99
C ILE A 216 -1.14 11.39 2.58
N GLY A 217 -0.30 10.36 2.48
CA GLY A 217 1.06 10.51 1.93
C GLY A 217 1.10 11.13 0.54
N ALA A 218 0.08 10.89 -0.28
CA ALA A 218 -0.07 11.48 -1.61
C ALA A 218 -0.27 13.00 -1.56
N VAL A 219 -0.95 13.50 -0.52
CA VAL A 219 -1.18 14.93 -0.31
C VAL A 219 0.11 15.63 0.11
N PHE A 220 0.85 15.01 1.05
CA PHE A 220 2.02 15.66 1.66
C PHE A 220 3.29 15.51 0.83
N HIS A 221 3.66 14.27 0.48
CA HIS A 221 5.01 13.97 0.03
C HIS A 221 5.40 14.63 -1.30
N PRO A 222 4.66 14.48 -2.41
CA PRO A 222 5.10 15.01 -3.70
C PRO A 222 5.24 16.53 -3.69
N ALA A 223 4.16 17.23 -3.35
CA ALA A 223 4.12 18.68 -3.43
C ALA A 223 5.12 19.33 -2.44
N LEU A 224 5.19 18.86 -1.18
CA LEU A 224 6.14 19.38 -0.21
C LEU A 224 7.60 19.17 -0.66
N THR A 225 7.94 17.98 -1.23
CA THR A 225 9.28 17.69 -1.73
C THR A 225 9.65 18.59 -2.90
N LEU A 226 8.77 18.73 -3.88
CA LEU A 226 9.04 19.51 -5.09
C LEU A 226 9.13 21.02 -4.79
N LEU A 227 8.24 21.54 -3.93
CA LEU A 227 8.25 22.95 -3.54
C LEU A 227 9.43 23.30 -2.62
N SER A 228 10.05 22.30 -1.98
CA SER A 228 11.25 22.45 -1.16
C SER A 228 12.55 22.03 -1.88
N ALA A 229 12.51 21.76 -3.17
CA ALA A 229 13.63 21.18 -3.93
C ALA A 229 14.93 22.00 -3.81
N GLY A 230 14.86 23.30 -3.96
CA GLY A 230 16.05 24.16 -3.82
C GLY A 230 16.66 24.11 -2.42
N TRP A 231 15.83 23.95 -1.38
CA TRP A 231 16.32 23.79 -0.02
C TRP A 231 16.88 22.39 0.23
N ILE A 232 16.22 21.35 -0.26
CA ILE A 232 16.69 19.97 -0.20
C ILE A 232 18.08 19.85 -0.84
N GLU A 233 18.25 20.33 -2.07
CA GLU A 233 19.50 20.19 -2.81
C GLU A 233 20.65 21.05 -2.23
N SER A 234 20.35 22.27 -1.74
CA SER A 234 21.37 23.14 -1.17
C SER A 234 21.88 22.68 0.21
N THR A 235 21.04 21.97 0.99
CA THR A 235 21.38 21.50 2.33
C THR A 235 21.63 19.99 2.42
N GLY A 236 21.44 19.25 1.33
CA GLY A 236 21.42 17.77 1.36
C GLY A 236 20.32 17.23 2.28
N GLY A 237 19.21 17.97 2.44
CA GLY A 237 18.08 17.58 3.28
C GLY A 237 18.26 17.86 4.78
N ASP A 238 19.28 18.64 5.17
CA ASP A 238 19.52 18.94 6.60
C ASP A 238 18.57 20.01 7.14
N PHE A 239 17.29 19.69 7.16
CA PHE A 239 16.23 20.43 7.85
C PHE A 239 15.08 19.49 8.22
N GLU A 240 14.19 19.92 9.11
CA GLU A 240 13.01 19.15 9.47
C GLU A 240 11.94 19.24 8.39
N TYR A 241 11.73 18.11 7.71
CA TYR A 241 10.93 18.01 6.49
C TYR A 241 9.53 18.62 6.62
N TYR A 242 8.79 18.20 7.64
CA TYR A 242 7.42 18.69 7.86
C TYR A 242 7.40 20.05 8.54
N LEU A 243 8.16 20.22 9.65
CA LEU A 243 8.03 21.40 10.49
C LEU A 243 8.65 22.67 9.88
N GLN A 244 9.79 22.51 9.20
CA GLN A 244 10.48 23.62 8.56
C GLN A 244 10.11 23.74 7.07
N GLY A 245 9.90 22.61 6.37
CA GLY A 245 9.54 22.59 4.95
C GLY A 245 8.14 23.16 4.67
N ILE A 246 7.19 23.07 5.64
CA ILE A 246 5.87 23.64 5.47
C ILE A 246 5.88 25.16 5.69
N SER A 247 5.29 25.88 4.76
CA SER A 247 4.99 27.31 4.91
C SER A 247 3.51 27.55 4.61
N PRO A 248 2.93 28.71 4.98
CA PRO A 248 1.54 29.03 4.64
C PRO A 248 1.25 28.94 3.14
N ALA A 249 2.22 29.28 2.28
CA ALA A 249 2.07 29.17 0.83
C ALA A 249 2.10 27.72 0.34
N VAL A 250 3.01 26.90 0.87
CA VAL A 250 3.08 25.47 0.55
C VAL A 250 1.83 24.75 1.05
N ALA A 251 1.37 25.03 2.28
CA ALA A 251 0.15 24.45 2.83
C ALA A 251 -1.07 24.66 1.94
N LYS A 252 -1.24 25.85 1.36
CA LYS A 252 -2.33 26.11 0.40
C LYS A 252 -2.29 25.21 -0.83
N VAL A 253 -1.10 24.84 -1.31
CA VAL A 253 -0.98 23.86 -2.41
C VAL A 253 -1.38 22.46 -1.94
N LEU A 254 -0.95 22.04 -0.74
CA LEU A 254 -1.35 20.76 -0.17
C LEU A 254 -2.86 20.69 0.06
N GLU A 255 -3.47 21.74 0.60
CA GLU A 255 -4.92 21.84 0.79
C GLU A 255 -5.68 21.71 -0.55
N ARG A 256 -5.20 22.34 -1.62
CA ARG A 256 -5.80 22.19 -2.96
C ARG A 256 -5.67 20.76 -3.51
N VAL A 257 -4.52 20.12 -3.32
CA VAL A 257 -4.34 18.68 -3.67
C VAL A 257 -5.33 17.82 -2.88
N ASP A 258 -5.53 18.13 -1.61
CA ASP A 258 -6.48 17.43 -0.75
C ASP A 258 -7.94 17.67 -1.14
N ASP A 259 -8.33 18.91 -1.46
CA ASP A 259 -9.67 19.24 -1.98
C ASP A 259 -9.99 18.43 -3.24
N GLU A 260 -9.03 18.34 -4.18
CA GLU A 260 -9.18 17.58 -5.43
C GLU A 260 -9.29 16.08 -5.17
N ARG A 261 -8.49 15.54 -4.23
CA ARG A 261 -8.61 14.14 -3.76
C ARG A 261 -10.00 13.87 -3.16
N LEU A 262 -10.48 14.75 -2.30
CA LEU A 262 -11.81 14.66 -1.68
C LEU A 262 -12.94 14.74 -2.71
N ALA A 263 -12.79 15.59 -3.74
CA ALA A 263 -13.75 15.70 -4.84
C ALA A 263 -13.82 14.39 -5.65
N VAL A 264 -12.67 13.78 -5.97
CA VAL A 264 -12.61 12.48 -6.65
C VAL A 264 -13.24 11.38 -5.77
N ALA A 265 -12.94 11.37 -4.46
CA ALA A 265 -13.54 10.41 -3.53
C ALA A 265 -15.06 10.58 -3.45
N GLY A 266 -15.53 11.82 -3.34
CA GLY A 266 -16.96 12.14 -3.31
C GLY A 266 -17.70 11.70 -4.57
N ALA A 267 -17.09 11.90 -5.76
CA ALA A 267 -17.64 11.45 -7.03
C ALA A 267 -17.76 9.91 -7.11
N LEU A 268 -16.84 9.18 -6.47
CA LEU A 268 -16.93 7.72 -6.31
C LEU A 268 -17.87 7.29 -5.16
N GLY A 269 -18.57 8.22 -4.49
CA GLY A 269 -19.42 7.89 -3.34
C GLY A 269 -18.64 7.42 -2.10
N VAL A 270 -17.34 7.71 -2.03
CA VAL A 270 -16.47 7.35 -0.91
C VAL A 270 -16.39 8.50 0.07
N ARG A 271 -16.67 8.24 1.33
CA ARG A 271 -16.40 9.17 2.43
C ARG A 271 -14.97 8.98 2.91
N THR A 272 -14.21 10.05 2.91
CA THR A 272 -12.85 10.10 3.46
C THR A 272 -12.64 11.44 4.17
N VAL A 273 -11.73 11.46 5.13
CA VAL A 273 -11.42 12.67 5.90
C VAL A 273 -10.41 13.54 5.17
N SER A 274 -10.44 14.85 5.43
CA SER A 274 -9.40 15.76 4.95
C SER A 274 -8.04 15.45 5.59
N ALA A 275 -6.97 15.91 4.98
CA ALA A 275 -5.61 15.76 5.53
C ALA A 275 -5.49 16.39 6.92
N ARG A 276 -6.18 17.51 7.16
CA ARG A 276 -6.21 18.18 8.48
C ARG A 276 -6.98 17.35 9.50
N GLU A 277 -8.17 16.84 9.15
CA GLU A 277 -8.93 15.93 10.02
C GLU A 277 -8.17 14.64 10.32
N TRP A 278 -7.44 14.13 9.34
CA TRP A 278 -6.59 12.95 9.54
C TRP A 278 -5.47 13.21 10.55
N LEU A 279 -4.82 14.39 10.50
CA LEU A 279 -3.81 14.77 11.51
C LEU A 279 -4.41 14.85 12.90
N TYR A 280 -5.61 15.39 13.03
CA TYR A 280 -6.34 15.41 14.30
C TYR A 280 -6.63 13.98 14.81
N LEU A 281 -7.20 13.12 13.96
CA LEU A 281 -7.56 11.75 14.34
C LEU A 281 -6.36 10.85 14.65
N ALA A 282 -5.26 11.04 13.91
CA ALA A 282 -4.07 10.19 14.01
C ALA A 282 -3.06 10.64 15.09
N TYR A 283 -2.99 11.95 15.37
CA TYR A 283 -1.95 12.54 16.21
C TYR A 283 -2.48 13.53 17.24
N ASP A 284 -3.79 13.75 17.32
CA ASP A 284 -4.41 14.80 18.14
C ASP A 284 -3.86 16.21 17.83
N SER A 285 -3.51 16.45 16.58
CA SER A 285 -2.92 17.70 16.12
C SER A 285 -3.99 18.73 15.78
N HIS A 286 -3.84 19.94 16.30
CA HIS A 286 -4.79 21.02 16.14
C HIS A 286 -4.25 22.13 15.23
N GLY A 287 -5.13 22.82 14.53
CA GLY A 287 -4.77 23.96 13.70
C GLY A 287 -5.94 24.48 12.87
N ASP A 288 -5.97 25.78 12.64
CA ASP A 288 -7.01 26.44 11.82
C ASP A 288 -6.81 26.15 10.33
N ASP A 289 -5.58 25.86 9.92
CA ASP A 289 -5.17 25.47 8.58
C ASP A 289 -4.22 24.27 8.61
N LEU A 290 -3.87 23.73 7.42
CA LEU A 290 -2.99 22.59 7.33
C LEU A 290 -1.54 22.89 7.78
N CYS A 291 -1.09 24.14 7.61
CA CYS A 291 0.24 24.55 8.08
C CYS A 291 0.36 24.47 9.60
N SER A 292 -0.60 25.01 10.32
CA SER A 292 -0.64 24.97 11.79
C SER A 292 -0.84 23.55 12.29
N ALA A 293 -1.71 22.76 11.69
CA ALA A 293 -1.92 21.37 12.07
C ALA A 293 -0.66 20.50 11.88
N ILE A 294 0.07 20.64 10.76
CA ILE A 294 1.34 19.94 10.54
C ILE A 294 2.39 20.34 11.56
N ARG A 295 2.49 21.62 11.90
CA ARG A 295 3.46 22.12 12.89
C ARG A 295 3.14 21.69 14.31
N ASP A 296 1.87 21.48 14.63
CA ASP A 296 1.41 20.96 15.92
C ASP A 296 1.64 19.45 16.09
N THR A 297 1.92 18.75 14.98
CA THR A 297 2.12 17.30 14.99
C THR A 297 3.47 16.93 15.61
N SER A 298 3.48 16.59 16.91
CA SER A 298 4.71 16.22 17.64
C SER A 298 5.47 15.03 17.04
N GLY A 299 4.76 14.10 16.42
CA GLY A 299 5.34 12.95 15.72
C GLY A 299 6.18 13.29 14.50
N TYR A 300 6.17 14.55 14.04
CA TYR A 300 6.98 15.02 12.91
C TYR A 300 8.32 15.64 13.31
N ALA A 301 8.53 15.89 14.61
CA ALA A 301 9.79 16.43 15.12
C ALA A 301 10.96 15.48 14.81
N GLY A 302 12.06 16.04 14.35
CA GLY A 302 13.29 15.31 14.01
C GLY A 302 13.25 14.55 12.67
N ILE A 303 12.13 14.53 11.94
CA ILE A 303 12.07 13.91 10.63
C ILE A 303 12.78 14.82 9.62
N LYS A 304 13.97 14.40 9.18
CA LYS A 304 14.76 15.12 8.18
C LYS A 304 14.17 14.99 6.77
N ALA A 305 14.41 16.01 5.96
CA ALA A 305 14.10 15.97 4.54
C ALA A 305 14.94 14.90 3.81
N PRO A 306 14.49 14.41 2.65
CA PRO A 306 15.33 13.57 1.80
C PRO A 306 16.56 14.35 1.33
N ALA A 307 17.69 13.67 1.13
CA ALA A 307 18.93 14.31 0.68
C ALA A 307 18.86 14.83 -0.77
N THR A 308 17.95 14.29 -1.57
CA THR A 308 17.71 14.66 -2.97
C THR A 308 16.23 14.53 -3.30
N ILE A 309 15.78 15.16 -4.38
CA ILE A 309 14.41 14.97 -4.89
C ILE A 309 14.19 13.58 -5.53
N ASP A 310 15.25 12.85 -5.89
CA ASP A 310 15.15 11.45 -6.34
C ASP A 310 14.86 10.52 -5.15
N HIS A 311 13.73 10.74 -4.54
CA HIS A 311 13.25 10.05 -3.36
C HIS A 311 11.89 9.42 -3.61
N ARG A 312 11.53 8.41 -2.80
CA ARG A 312 10.24 7.71 -2.93
C ARG A 312 9.01 8.64 -2.82
N TYR A 313 9.16 9.76 -2.14
CA TYR A 313 8.11 10.79 -2.05
C TYR A 313 7.74 11.38 -3.43
N VAL A 314 8.63 11.27 -4.41
CA VAL A 314 8.38 11.65 -5.80
C VAL A 314 8.17 10.42 -6.68
N TRP A 315 9.19 9.52 -6.79
CA TRP A 315 9.11 8.43 -7.76
C TRP A 315 8.13 7.30 -7.40
N GLU A 316 7.60 7.25 -6.17
CA GLU A 316 6.53 6.33 -5.78
C GLU A 316 5.17 7.04 -5.69
N ASP A 317 5.08 8.15 -4.92
CA ASP A 317 3.80 8.77 -4.64
C ASP A 317 3.20 9.52 -5.84
N VAL A 318 4.02 10.07 -6.74
CA VAL A 318 3.49 10.70 -7.97
C VAL A 318 2.82 9.66 -8.87
N PRO A 319 3.51 8.61 -9.37
CA PRO A 319 2.89 7.67 -10.31
C PRO A 319 1.86 6.74 -9.67
N MET A 320 2.00 6.39 -8.40
CA MET A 320 1.14 5.39 -7.74
C MET A 320 0.05 6.00 -6.84
N SER A 321 -0.01 7.34 -6.76
CA SER A 321 -1.03 8.03 -5.98
C SER A 321 -1.64 9.21 -6.71
N LEU A 322 -0.86 10.21 -7.16
CA LEU A 322 -1.41 11.38 -7.86
C LEU A 322 -1.92 11.04 -9.27
N VAL A 323 -1.17 10.26 -10.03
CA VAL A 323 -1.58 9.85 -11.38
C VAL A 323 -2.91 9.08 -11.36
N PRO A 324 -3.14 8.06 -10.49
CA PRO A 324 -4.45 7.41 -10.44
C PRO A 324 -5.57 8.36 -10.01
N MET A 325 -5.34 9.30 -9.08
CA MET A 325 -6.36 10.29 -8.70
C MET A 325 -6.73 11.19 -9.89
N SER A 326 -5.73 11.71 -10.61
CA SER A 326 -5.94 12.51 -11.83
C SER A 326 -6.66 11.69 -12.92
N SER A 327 -6.27 10.43 -13.15
CA SER A 327 -6.87 9.56 -14.16
C SER A 327 -8.32 9.21 -13.85
N ILE A 328 -8.65 8.94 -12.58
CA ILE A 328 -10.03 8.72 -12.13
C ILE A 328 -10.83 10.03 -12.25
N GLY A 329 -10.26 11.15 -11.81
CA GLY A 329 -10.89 12.47 -11.94
C GLY A 329 -11.27 12.76 -13.39
N ALA A 330 -10.34 12.59 -14.33
CA ALA A 330 -10.58 12.77 -15.76
C ALA A 330 -11.71 11.86 -16.30
N MET A 331 -11.73 10.58 -15.90
CA MET A 331 -12.79 9.64 -16.29
C MET A 331 -14.17 10.06 -15.77
N LEU A 332 -14.23 10.62 -14.56
CA LEU A 332 -15.47 11.04 -13.90
C LEU A 332 -15.87 12.50 -14.19
N GLY A 333 -15.07 13.23 -14.96
CA GLY A 333 -15.30 14.66 -15.24
C GLY A 333 -15.03 15.58 -14.02
N ILE A 334 -14.22 15.12 -13.06
CA ILE A 334 -13.80 15.89 -11.89
C ILE A 334 -12.44 16.52 -12.19
N PRO A 335 -12.32 17.85 -12.24
CA PRO A 335 -11.05 18.52 -12.53
C PRO A 335 -10.05 18.37 -11.38
N THR A 336 -8.79 18.07 -11.73
CA THR A 336 -7.68 17.92 -10.78
C THR A 336 -6.46 18.80 -11.18
N PRO A 337 -6.66 20.12 -11.39
CA PRO A 337 -5.60 20.97 -11.96
C PRO A 337 -4.37 21.10 -11.06
N THR A 338 -4.51 21.06 -9.75
CA THR A 338 -3.38 21.13 -8.82
C THR A 338 -2.60 19.84 -8.78
N ILE A 339 -3.29 18.69 -8.75
CA ILE A 339 -2.67 17.37 -8.87
C ILE A 339 -1.91 17.28 -10.21
N ASP A 340 -2.53 17.72 -11.31
CA ASP A 340 -1.92 17.71 -12.65
C ASP A 340 -0.67 18.59 -12.72
N MET A 341 -0.71 19.76 -12.08
CA MET A 341 0.44 20.67 -11.96
C MET A 341 1.59 20.01 -11.19
N VAL A 342 1.31 19.31 -10.08
CA VAL A 342 2.32 18.62 -9.28
C VAL A 342 2.95 17.48 -10.08
N ILE A 343 2.16 16.70 -10.82
CA ILE A 343 2.65 15.62 -11.70
C ILE A 343 3.58 16.19 -12.78
N GLU A 344 3.17 17.30 -13.43
CA GLU A 344 3.97 17.94 -14.48
C GLU A 344 5.26 18.55 -13.92
N LEU A 345 5.21 19.19 -12.76
CA LEU A 345 6.38 19.71 -12.07
C LEU A 345 7.38 18.59 -11.75
N ALA A 346 6.87 17.47 -11.23
CA ALA A 346 7.69 16.28 -10.99
C ALA A 346 8.36 15.77 -12.27
N ARG A 347 7.62 15.72 -13.39
CA ARG A 347 8.14 15.32 -14.70
C ARG A 347 9.27 16.24 -15.16
N ILE A 348 9.08 17.55 -15.09
CA ILE A 348 10.08 18.54 -15.49
C ILE A 348 11.36 18.42 -14.64
N MET A 349 11.20 18.34 -13.32
CA MET A 349 12.34 18.31 -12.38
C MET A 349 13.12 17.00 -12.41
N SER A 350 12.45 15.85 -12.63
CA SER A 350 13.10 14.53 -12.62
C SER A 350 13.46 14.00 -14.01
N GLY A 351 12.88 14.55 -15.07
CA GLY A 351 12.99 14.02 -16.45
C GLY A 351 12.20 12.71 -16.67
N LYS A 352 11.37 12.27 -15.71
CA LYS A 352 10.64 10.98 -15.77
C LYS A 352 9.18 11.22 -16.17
N ASP A 353 8.66 10.42 -17.11
CA ASP A 353 7.21 10.44 -17.43
C ASP A 353 6.43 9.60 -16.42
N PHE A 354 5.90 10.26 -15.39
CA PHE A 354 5.12 9.60 -14.35
C PHE A 354 3.72 9.18 -14.80
N ARG A 355 3.15 9.80 -15.85
CA ARG A 355 1.85 9.37 -16.38
C ARG A 355 1.98 8.04 -17.12
N ALA A 356 3.03 7.87 -17.92
CA ALA A 356 3.30 6.61 -18.62
C ALA A 356 3.65 5.47 -17.65
N ALA A 357 4.37 5.77 -16.56
CA ALA A 357 4.77 4.79 -15.55
C ALA A 357 3.70 4.52 -14.47
N GLY A 358 2.71 5.40 -14.36
CA GLY A 358 1.75 5.40 -13.26
C GLY A 358 0.54 4.51 -13.46
N ARG A 359 -0.26 4.42 -12.41
CA ARG A 359 -1.56 3.77 -12.45
C ARG A 359 -2.57 4.67 -13.15
N THR A 360 -3.28 4.15 -14.14
CA THR A 360 -4.37 4.82 -14.83
C THR A 360 -5.65 3.99 -14.71
N VAL A 361 -6.80 4.55 -15.03
CA VAL A 361 -8.08 3.80 -15.05
C VAL A 361 -7.98 2.51 -15.87
N ALA A 362 -7.21 2.51 -16.96
CA ALA A 362 -6.94 1.32 -17.77
C ALA A 362 -6.17 0.25 -16.98
N THR A 363 -5.12 0.64 -16.27
CA THR A 363 -4.30 -0.29 -15.49
C THR A 363 -4.98 -0.76 -14.20
N LEU A 364 -5.89 0.06 -13.67
CA LEU A 364 -6.77 -0.30 -12.56
C LEU A 364 -7.89 -1.25 -12.99
N GLY A 365 -8.11 -1.43 -14.30
CA GLY A 365 -9.16 -2.27 -14.86
C GLY A 365 -10.56 -1.68 -14.68
N ILE A 366 -10.69 -0.36 -14.62
CA ILE A 366 -11.97 0.36 -14.43
C ILE A 366 -12.27 1.35 -15.57
N GLU A 367 -11.46 1.35 -16.63
CA GLU A 367 -11.62 2.27 -17.77
C GLU A 367 -13.01 2.12 -18.39
N GLY A 368 -13.70 3.26 -18.58
CA GLY A 368 -15.03 3.31 -19.17
C GLY A 368 -16.17 2.77 -18.31
N MET A 369 -15.90 2.32 -17.07
CA MET A 369 -16.93 1.84 -16.15
C MET A 369 -17.74 3.00 -15.58
N SER A 370 -19.05 2.79 -15.44
CA SER A 370 -19.89 3.67 -14.61
C SER A 370 -19.54 3.52 -13.13
N ILE A 371 -19.92 4.52 -12.33
CA ILE A 371 -19.74 4.47 -10.87
C ILE A 371 -20.41 3.22 -10.29
N GLU A 372 -21.60 2.85 -10.76
CA GLU A 372 -22.31 1.65 -10.33
C GLU A 372 -21.51 0.36 -10.66
N GLN A 373 -20.90 0.28 -11.84
CA GLN A 373 -20.05 -0.85 -12.23
C GLN A 373 -18.78 -0.93 -11.36
N ILE A 374 -18.16 0.22 -11.06
CA ILE A 374 -17.00 0.26 -10.16
C ILE A 374 -17.39 -0.21 -8.75
N HIS A 375 -18.52 0.27 -8.21
CA HIS A 375 -19.00 -0.19 -6.91
C HIS A 375 -19.28 -1.68 -6.89
N ARG A 376 -19.95 -2.21 -7.91
CA ARG A 376 -20.22 -3.64 -8.01
C ARG A 376 -18.93 -4.45 -8.08
N LEU A 377 -17.98 -4.02 -8.90
CA LEU A 377 -16.65 -4.63 -8.96
C LEU A 377 -15.99 -4.69 -7.58
N VAL A 378 -16.04 -3.58 -6.84
CA VAL A 378 -15.39 -3.46 -5.53
C VAL A 378 -16.12 -4.24 -4.46
N MET A 379 -17.44 -4.27 -4.49
CA MET A 379 -18.25 -4.94 -3.46
C MET A 379 -18.42 -6.43 -3.71
N GLU A 380 -18.62 -6.82 -4.98
CA GLU A 380 -19.00 -8.17 -5.38
C GLU A 380 -17.90 -8.91 -6.16
N GLY A 381 -16.88 -8.19 -6.65
CA GLY A 381 -15.79 -8.76 -7.47
C GLY A 381 -16.07 -8.76 -8.96
N GLU A 382 -17.22 -8.26 -9.42
CA GLU A 382 -17.66 -8.26 -10.82
C GLU A 382 -18.26 -6.93 -11.22
N ALA A 383 -17.91 -6.44 -12.41
CA ALA A 383 -18.45 -5.18 -12.94
C ALA A 383 -19.85 -5.34 -13.57
N GLU A 384 -20.19 -6.53 -14.11
CA GLU A 384 -21.43 -6.81 -14.80
C GLU A 384 -22.25 -7.89 -14.08
N ARG A 385 -23.58 -7.69 -13.99
CA ARG A 385 -24.48 -8.80 -13.70
C ARG A 385 -24.52 -9.71 -14.92
N ARG A 386 -24.01 -10.93 -14.80
CA ARG A 386 -24.32 -11.94 -15.79
C ARG A 386 -25.84 -12.13 -15.77
N ALA A 387 -26.47 -12.04 -16.94
CA ALA A 387 -27.90 -12.34 -17.05
C ALA A 387 -28.17 -13.74 -16.52
N PRO A 388 -29.32 -13.96 -15.80
CA PRO A 388 -29.67 -15.24 -15.21
C PRO A 388 -29.79 -16.38 -16.24
#